data_17df8582b79b6cdd9787d508c29dc3f5
#
_entry.id   17df8582b79b6cdd9787d508c29dc3f5
#
_cell.length_a   1.000
_cell.length_b   1.000
_cell.length_c   1.000
_cell.angle_alpha   90.00
_cell.angle_beta   90.00
_cell.angle_gamma   90.00
#
_symmetry.space_group_name_H-M   'P 1'
#
loop_
_entity.id
_entity.type
_entity.pdbx_description
1 polymer ?
#
loop_
_entity_poly.entity_id
_entity_poly.type
_entity_poly.pdbx_seq_one_letter_code
_entity_poly.pdbx_strand_id
1 'polypeptide(L)'
;MTDIDKRLLVDAVTIQKPTGETDGWGKPTLEAHITLKPVRFDRQYQIQGTQNNRTASKPSVLFVYPKYCPIVLDETFENAVVNDGKRDYRVTTVIPVSYPHNDEIFCYEVECI
;
A
#
# COMPACT_ATOMS: atom_id res chain seq x y z
N MET A 1 -17.05 18.03 7.04
CA MET A 1 -16.52 17.05 6.12
C MET A 1 -16.93 15.66 6.47
N THR A 2 -17.28 14.86 5.48
CA THR A 2 -17.71 13.52 5.76
C THR A 2 -16.54 12.59 5.62
N ASP A 3 -16.44 11.63 6.49
CA ASP A 3 -15.45 10.57 6.35
C ASP A 3 -15.89 9.58 5.29
N ILE A 4 -14.94 8.74 4.87
CA ILE A 4 -15.28 7.69 3.93
C ILE A 4 -16.24 6.69 4.57
N ASP A 5 -17.13 6.15 3.78
CA ASP A 5 -18.04 5.12 4.25
C ASP A 5 -17.29 3.81 4.41
N LYS A 6 -17.32 3.24 5.59
CA LYS A 6 -16.62 1.99 5.88
C LYS A 6 -17.01 0.87 4.93
N ARG A 7 -18.20 0.89 4.38
CA ARG A 7 -18.65 -0.13 3.43
C ARG A 7 -17.85 -0.14 2.12
N LEU A 8 -17.09 0.92 1.85
CA LEU A 8 -16.21 0.96 0.69
C LEU A 8 -14.87 0.28 0.96
N LEU A 9 -14.59 -0.07 2.20
CA LEU A 9 -13.35 -0.69 2.61
C LEU A 9 -13.55 -2.20 2.69
N VAL A 10 -13.38 -2.86 1.56
CA VAL A 10 -13.74 -4.28 1.44
C VAL A 10 -12.54 -5.21 1.39
N ASP A 11 -11.34 -4.67 1.38
CA ASP A 11 -10.15 -5.49 1.21
C ASP A 11 -9.40 -5.69 2.52
N ALA A 12 -8.61 -6.73 2.55
CA ALA A 12 -7.65 -6.98 3.62
C ALA A 12 -6.33 -7.36 2.97
N VAL A 13 -5.25 -6.78 3.43
CA VAL A 13 -3.91 -7.08 2.91
C VAL A 13 -2.95 -7.25 4.06
N THR A 14 -1.80 -7.87 3.80
CA THR A 14 -0.71 -7.86 4.76
C THR A 14 0.41 -7.02 4.20
N ILE A 15 1.17 -6.40 5.06
CA ILE A 15 2.33 -5.61 4.68
C ILE A 15 3.52 -6.04 5.52
N GLN A 16 4.67 -6.21 4.89
CA GLN A 16 5.92 -6.52 5.57
C GLN A 16 6.90 -5.41 5.26
N LYS A 17 7.37 -4.75 6.30
CA LYS A 17 8.31 -3.67 6.19
C LYS A 17 9.72 -4.22 6.06
N PRO A 18 10.59 -3.61 5.25
CA PRO A 18 11.97 -4.09 5.19
C PRO A 18 12.72 -3.76 6.47
N THR A 19 13.61 -4.65 6.88
CA THR A 19 14.38 -4.43 8.10
C THR A 19 15.57 -3.50 7.89
N GLY A 20 15.93 -3.26 6.63
CA GLY A 20 17.14 -2.50 6.31
C GLY A 20 18.36 -3.38 6.19
N GLU A 21 18.23 -4.67 6.38
CA GLU A 21 19.32 -5.61 6.31
C GLU A 21 19.15 -6.56 5.12
N THR A 22 20.19 -7.25 4.74
CA THR A 22 20.09 -8.26 3.70
C THR A 22 20.48 -9.62 4.27
N ASP A 23 19.96 -10.68 3.66
CA ASP A 23 20.34 -12.03 4.07
C ASP A 23 21.67 -12.43 3.42
N GLY A 24 22.09 -13.66 3.64
CA GLY A 24 23.34 -14.15 3.10
C GLY A 24 23.40 -14.23 1.59
N TRP A 25 22.28 -14.05 0.91
CA TRP A 25 22.20 -14.07 -0.55
C TRP A 25 22.01 -12.68 -1.13
N GLY A 26 22.09 -11.64 -0.31
CA GLY A 26 21.93 -10.26 -0.76
C GLY A 26 20.49 -9.81 -0.92
N LYS A 27 19.51 -10.60 -0.50
CA LYS A 27 18.13 -10.21 -0.57
C LYS A 27 17.72 -9.43 0.68
N PRO A 28 16.89 -8.41 0.55
CA PRO A 28 16.43 -7.70 1.73
C PRO A 28 15.58 -8.61 2.62
N THR A 29 15.77 -8.49 3.90
CA THR A 29 14.94 -9.23 4.86
C THR A 29 13.75 -8.38 5.24
N LEU A 30 12.66 -9.02 5.63
CA LEU A 30 11.40 -8.37 5.93
C LEU A 30 11.00 -8.64 7.37
N GLU A 31 10.32 -7.68 7.97
CA GLU A 31 9.76 -7.85 9.30
C GLU A 31 8.50 -8.72 9.25
N ALA A 32 7.93 -8.98 10.39
CA ALA A 32 6.72 -9.79 10.48
C ALA A 32 5.56 -9.11 9.75
N HIS A 33 4.60 -9.92 9.31
CA HIS A 33 3.43 -9.41 8.64
C HIS A 33 2.59 -8.52 9.55
N ILE A 34 2.09 -7.45 9.01
CA ILE A 34 1.09 -6.60 9.66
C ILE A 34 -0.18 -6.73 8.82
N THR A 35 -1.29 -7.09 9.43
CA THR A 35 -2.56 -7.18 8.71
C THR A 35 -3.24 -5.82 8.71
N LEU A 36 -3.60 -5.34 7.53
CA LEU A 36 -4.32 -4.08 7.35
C LEU A 36 -5.74 -4.40 6.91
N LYS A 37 -6.69 -4.08 7.78
CA LYS A 37 -8.09 -4.40 7.54
C LYS A 37 -8.97 -3.48 8.40
N PRO A 38 -10.03 -2.88 7.85
CA PRO A 38 -10.40 -2.91 6.43
C PRO A 38 -9.65 -1.84 5.65
N VAL A 39 -9.39 -2.12 4.39
CA VAL A 39 -8.72 -1.18 3.50
C VAL A 39 -9.37 -1.23 2.12
N ARG A 40 -8.98 -0.34 1.24
CA ARG A 40 -9.38 -0.39 -0.15
C ARG A 40 -8.12 -0.51 -0.99
N PHE A 41 -8.07 -1.53 -1.84
CA PHE A 41 -6.93 -1.74 -2.72
C PHE A 41 -7.39 -1.60 -4.17
N ASP A 42 -6.94 -0.53 -4.82
CA ASP A 42 -7.27 -0.26 -6.19
C ASP A 42 -6.15 -0.83 -7.06
N ARG A 43 -6.38 -2.02 -7.59
CA ARG A 43 -5.39 -2.76 -8.35
C ARG A 43 -5.36 -2.28 -9.80
N GLN A 44 -4.17 -2.04 -10.30
CA GLN A 44 -3.98 -1.68 -11.69
C GLN A 44 -3.28 -2.84 -12.38
N TYR A 45 -3.98 -3.51 -13.28
CA TYR A 45 -3.40 -4.63 -13.98
C TYR A 45 -2.91 -4.18 -15.33
N GLN A 46 -1.74 -4.68 -15.72
CA GLN A 46 -1.29 -4.47 -17.07
C GLN A 46 -2.01 -5.41 -17.97
N ILE A 47 -2.40 -4.94 -19.13
CA ILE A 47 -3.00 -5.78 -20.12
C ILE A 47 -1.91 -6.45 -20.91
N GLN A 48 -1.88 -7.75 -20.87
CA GLN A 48 -0.89 -8.51 -21.60
C GLN A 48 -1.19 -8.53 -23.09
N GLY A 49 -0.18 -8.68 -23.87
CA GLY A 49 -0.36 -8.81 -25.32
C GLY A 49 -0.45 -7.53 -26.10
N THR A 50 -0.52 -6.45 -25.46
CA THR A 50 -0.52 -5.21 -26.15
C THR A 50 0.84 -4.73 -26.28
N GLN A 51 1.36 -4.94 -27.43
CA GLN A 51 2.70 -4.83 -27.54
C GLN A 51 3.24 -3.53 -27.40
N ASN A 52 2.62 -2.52 -27.67
CA ASN A 52 3.28 -1.35 -27.65
C ASN A 52 3.21 -0.63 -26.45
N ASN A 53 2.73 -1.06 -25.49
CA ASN A 53 2.55 -0.19 -24.57
C ASN A 53 3.07 -0.41 -23.37
N ARG A 54 3.89 -1.00 -23.26
CA ARG A 54 4.43 -1.22 -22.21
C ARG A 54 4.90 -0.24 -21.42
N THR A 55 4.84 0.80 -21.72
CA THR A 55 5.64 1.72 -21.13
C THR A 55 5.22 2.12 -19.79
N ALA A 56 4.19 2.59 -19.50
CA ALA A 56 3.93 3.17 -18.26
C ALA A 56 2.91 2.39 -17.54
N SER A 57 3.30 1.59 -16.64
CA SER A 57 2.40 0.95 -15.78
C SER A 57 1.94 1.91 -14.74
N LYS A 58 0.67 2.00 -14.50
CA LYS A 58 0.17 2.76 -13.38
C LYS A 58 0.35 1.93 -12.14
N PRO A 59 0.75 2.53 -11.02
CA PRO A 59 0.84 1.79 -9.78
C PRO A 59 -0.53 1.41 -9.26
N SER A 60 -0.61 0.32 -8.55
CA SER A 60 -1.78 0.04 -7.74
C SER A 60 -1.74 0.93 -6.52
N VAL A 61 -2.87 1.29 -5.99
CA VAL A 61 -2.93 2.19 -4.83
C VAL A 61 -3.71 1.53 -3.70
N LEU A 62 -3.07 1.43 -2.56
CA LEU A 62 -3.72 0.94 -1.35
C LEU A 62 -4.13 2.16 -0.53
N PHE A 63 -5.41 2.24 -0.21
CA PHE A 63 -5.92 3.33 0.62
C PHE A 63 -6.13 2.81 2.03
N VAL A 64 -5.43 3.38 2.98
CA VAL A 64 -5.51 3.02 4.39
C VAL A 64 -6.09 4.19 5.16
N TYR A 65 -7.21 3.97 5.83
CA TYR A 65 -7.89 5.03 6.58
C TYR A 65 -7.68 4.79 8.07
N PRO A 66 -6.87 5.61 8.76
CA PRO A 66 -6.57 5.38 10.17
C PRO A 66 -7.78 5.33 11.09
N LYS A 67 -8.88 5.92 10.67
CA LYS A 67 -10.11 5.83 11.44
C LYS A 67 -10.60 4.39 11.60
N TYR A 68 -10.37 3.55 10.60
CA TYR A 68 -10.85 2.18 10.60
C TYR A 68 -9.70 1.17 10.70
N CYS A 69 -8.51 1.57 10.33
CA CYS A 69 -7.33 0.72 10.36
C CYS A 69 -6.18 1.53 10.97
N PRO A 70 -6.13 1.65 12.30
CA PRO A 70 -5.16 2.52 12.95
C PRO A 70 -3.73 2.04 12.73
N ILE A 71 -2.97 2.81 11.97
CA ILE A 71 -1.58 2.52 11.73
C ILE A 71 -0.91 3.82 11.28
N VAL A 72 0.35 3.96 11.55
CA VAL A 72 1.15 5.09 11.05
C VAL A 72 2.05 4.54 9.95
N LEU A 73 1.87 5.04 8.75
CA LEU A 73 2.70 4.66 7.62
C LEU A 73 3.61 5.84 7.27
N ASP A 74 4.88 5.58 7.18
CA ASP A 74 5.86 6.61 6.87
C ASP A 74 6.83 6.10 5.82
N GLU A 75 7.91 6.84 5.61
CA GLU A 75 8.88 6.50 4.57
C GLU A 75 9.59 5.17 4.83
N THR A 76 9.57 4.65 6.06
CA THR A 76 10.19 3.36 6.34
C THR A 76 9.43 2.21 5.70
N PHE A 77 8.21 2.46 5.22
CA PHE A 77 7.45 1.45 4.50
C PHE A 77 7.76 1.43 2.99
N GLU A 78 8.63 2.30 2.51
CA GLU A 78 9.07 2.20 1.12
C GLU A 78 9.82 0.88 0.95
N ASN A 79 9.58 0.21 -0.16
CA ASN A 79 10.09 -1.13 -0.46
C ASN A 79 9.47 -2.24 0.40
N ALA A 80 8.46 -1.93 1.18
CA ALA A 80 7.69 -2.96 1.87
C ALA A 80 6.96 -3.86 0.87
N VAL A 81 6.60 -5.04 1.30
CA VAL A 81 5.85 -5.98 0.46
C VAL A 81 4.41 -6.03 0.94
N VAL A 82 3.49 -5.76 0.04
CA VAL A 82 2.05 -5.85 0.31
C VAL A 82 1.53 -7.10 -0.40
N ASN A 83 0.80 -7.93 0.32
CA ASN A 83 0.20 -9.12 -0.25
C ASN A 83 -1.33 -9.06 -0.08
N ASP A 84 -2.04 -9.22 -1.18
CA ASP A 84 -3.50 -9.14 -1.18
C ASP A 84 -4.17 -10.53 -1.13
N GLY A 85 -3.39 -11.54 -0.83
CA GLY A 85 -3.88 -12.91 -0.84
C GLY A 85 -3.66 -13.62 -2.17
N LYS A 86 -3.26 -12.91 -3.21
CA LYS A 86 -3.04 -13.47 -4.54
C LYS A 86 -1.65 -13.18 -5.08
N ARG A 87 -1.12 -12.02 -4.82
CA ARG A 87 0.21 -11.67 -5.31
C ARG A 87 0.85 -10.63 -4.41
N ASP A 88 2.16 -10.50 -4.55
CA ASP A 88 2.93 -9.51 -3.82
C ASP A 88 3.08 -8.25 -4.65
N TYR A 89 3.09 -7.12 -3.96
CA TYR A 89 3.34 -5.82 -4.55
C TYR A 89 4.44 -5.15 -3.73
N ARG A 90 5.26 -4.36 -4.38
CA ARG A 90 6.31 -3.60 -3.68
C ARG A 90 5.89 -2.16 -3.55
N VAL A 91 5.95 -1.63 -2.36
CA VAL A 91 5.61 -0.24 -2.08
C VAL A 91 6.66 0.68 -2.67
N THR A 92 6.24 1.63 -3.49
CA THR A 92 7.15 2.62 -4.06
C THR A 92 7.03 3.96 -3.36
N THR A 93 5.86 4.32 -2.91
CA THR A 93 5.64 5.63 -2.29
C THR A 93 4.51 5.55 -1.27
N VAL A 94 4.67 6.26 -0.18
CA VAL A 94 3.62 6.41 0.83
C VAL A 94 3.27 7.90 0.89
N ILE A 95 2.01 8.24 0.62
CA ILE A 95 1.56 9.62 0.59
C ILE A 95 0.52 9.83 1.69
N PRO A 96 0.84 10.56 2.75
CA PRO A 96 -0.15 10.88 3.76
C PRO A 96 -1.06 12.01 3.25
N VAL A 97 -2.35 11.85 3.43
CA VAL A 97 -3.34 12.83 3.01
C VAL A 97 -4.04 13.35 4.26
N SER A 98 -3.93 14.63 4.51
CA SER A 98 -4.55 15.26 5.68
C SER A 98 -5.96 15.69 5.38
N TYR A 99 -6.75 15.83 6.43
CA TYR A 99 -8.05 16.47 6.30
C TYR A 99 -7.84 17.91 5.83
N PRO A 100 -8.76 18.47 5.04
CA PRO A 100 -8.58 19.83 4.52
C PRO A 100 -8.63 20.92 5.59
N HIS A 101 -9.12 20.62 6.75
CA HIS A 101 -9.31 21.65 7.78
C HIS A 101 -8.42 21.48 9.01
N ASN A 102 -7.58 20.47 9.05
CA ASN A 102 -6.64 20.30 10.16
C ASN A 102 -5.45 19.44 9.72
N ASP A 103 -4.55 19.12 10.66
CA ASP A 103 -3.34 18.37 10.35
C ASP A 103 -3.47 16.88 10.57
N GLU A 104 -4.65 16.40 10.90
CA GLU A 104 -4.83 14.96 11.12
C GLU A 104 -4.83 14.22 9.79
N ILE A 105 -4.32 13.01 9.80
CA ILE A 105 -4.26 12.19 8.59
C ILE A 105 -5.63 11.60 8.30
N PHE A 106 -6.16 11.89 7.13
CA PHE A 106 -7.42 11.32 6.65
C PHE A 106 -7.17 9.91 6.09
N CYS A 107 -6.16 9.76 5.27
CA CYS A 107 -5.79 8.45 4.74
C CYS A 107 -4.34 8.45 4.30
N TYR A 108 -3.83 7.24 4.06
CA TYR A 108 -2.54 7.07 3.39
C TYR A 108 -2.81 6.47 2.02
N GLU A 109 -2.19 7.02 1.00
CA GLU A 109 -2.19 6.45 -0.33
C GLU A 109 -0.86 5.75 -0.53
N VAL A 110 -0.88 4.45 -0.59
CA VAL A 110 0.33 3.64 -0.73
C VAL A 110 0.40 3.14 -2.16
N GLU A 111 1.33 3.70 -2.93
CA GLU A 111 1.51 3.29 -4.31
C GLU A 111 2.43 2.09 -4.35
N CYS A 112 2.06 1.07 -5.09
CA CYS A 112 2.85 -0.15 -5.19
C CYS A 112 2.75 -0.78 -6.58
N ILE A 113 3.78 -1.54 -6.93
CA ILE A 113 3.87 -2.19 -8.23
C ILE A 113 4.15 -3.68 -8.13
#